data_e00cab5c9b4fbbe2311ec00f1add1791
#
_entry.id   e00cab5c9b4fbbe2311ec00f1add1791
#
_cell.length_a   1.000
_cell.length_b   1.000
_cell.length_c   1.000
_cell.angle_alpha   90.00
_cell.angle_beta   90.00
_cell.angle_gamma   90.00
#
_symmetry.space_group_name_H-M   'P 1'
#
loop_
_entity.id
_entity.type
_entity.pdbx_description
1 polymer ?
#
loop_
_entity_poly.entity_id
_entity_poly.type
_entity_poly.pdbx_seq_one_letter_code
_entity_poly.pdbx_strand_id
1 'polypeptide(L)'
;MQFDEWIEQAYSLGASDLHLEADTPIVARIRGELQTVGANVPGAILEQVARELLGEQWPEFIERGSADHSESIAGIRLRVNFFQTVRGIAAAIRLLAPSVKDLRV
;
A
#
# COMPACT_ATOMS: atom_id res chain seq x y z
N MET A 1 -2.98 -12.67 4.48
CA MET A 1 -2.62 -11.46 5.24
C MET A 1 -3.60 -10.35 4.91
N GLN A 2 -3.94 -9.53 5.88
CA GLN A 2 -4.92 -8.47 5.69
C GLN A 2 -4.50 -7.44 4.63
N PHE A 3 -3.20 -7.16 4.56
CA PHE A 3 -2.69 -6.24 3.55
C PHE A 3 -3.01 -6.73 2.14
N ASP A 4 -2.87 -8.03 1.91
CA ASP A 4 -3.18 -8.61 0.59
C ASP A 4 -4.64 -8.39 0.23
N GLU A 5 -5.53 -8.52 1.22
CA GLU A 5 -6.96 -8.31 1.00
C GLU A 5 -7.26 -6.86 0.64
N TRP A 6 -6.59 -5.90 1.28
CA TRP A 6 -6.76 -4.49 0.93
C TRP A 6 -6.33 -4.22 -0.50
N ILE A 7 -5.21 -4.83 -0.92
CA ILE A 7 -4.71 -4.65 -2.28
C ILE A 7 -5.68 -5.24 -3.30
N GLU A 8 -6.17 -6.46 -3.04
CA GLU A 8 -7.10 -7.12 -3.95
C GLU A 8 -8.41 -6.35 -4.06
N GLN A 9 -8.90 -5.84 -2.93
CA GLN A 9 -10.13 -5.06 -2.93
C GLN A 9 -9.95 -3.76 -3.72
N ALA A 10 -8.86 -3.05 -3.50
CA ALA A 10 -8.57 -1.82 -4.23
C ALA A 10 -8.48 -2.10 -5.73
N TYR A 11 -7.81 -3.18 -6.09
CA TYR A 11 -7.67 -3.56 -7.49
C TYR A 11 -9.03 -3.85 -8.12
N SER A 12 -9.89 -4.57 -7.41
CA SER A 12 -11.22 -4.91 -7.93
C SER A 12 -12.13 -3.70 -8.07
N LEU A 13 -11.87 -2.65 -7.28
CA LEU A 13 -12.61 -1.39 -7.39
C LEU A 13 -12.09 -0.49 -8.51
N GLY A 14 -11.01 -0.90 -9.17
CA GLY A 14 -10.40 -0.10 -10.23
C GLY A 14 -9.55 1.04 -9.72
N ALA A 15 -9.04 0.93 -8.49
CA ALA A 15 -8.22 1.98 -7.91
C ALA A 15 -6.85 2.05 -8.58
N SER A 16 -6.36 3.26 -8.79
CA SER A 16 -4.98 3.47 -9.25
C SER A 16 -4.02 3.62 -8.08
N ASP A 17 -4.51 4.09 -6.95
CA ASP A 17 -3.71 4.35 -5.77
C ASP A 17 -4.48 3.97 -4.51
N LEU A 18 -3.74 3.58 -3.48
CA LEU A 18 -4.30 3.24 -2.18
C LEU A 18 -3.48 3.97 -1.13
N HIS A 19 -4.14 4.61 -0.20
CA HIS A 19 -3.47 5.34 0.87
C HIS A 19 -3.85 4.74 2.21
N LEU A 20 -2.85 4.33 2.95
CA LEU A 20 -3.00 3.76 4.28
C LEU A 20 -2.23 4.61 5.27
N GLU A 21 -2.85 4.93 6.39
CA GLU A 21 -2.16 5.59 7.49
C GLU A 21 -2.70 5.03 8.79
N ALA A 22 -1.83 4.86 9.77
CA ALA A 22 -2.22 4.31 11.06
C ALA A 22 -3.41 5.07 11.62
N ASP A 23 -4.43 4.32 12.04
CA ASP A 23 -5.63 4.83 12.71
C ASP A 23 -6.48 5.78 11.87
N THR A 24 -6.37 5.71 10.56
CA THR A 24 -7.24 6.47 9.66
C THR A 24 -7.95 5.50 8.69
N PRO A 25 -9.09 5.93 8.12
CA PRO A 25 -9.77 5.08 7.14
C PRO A 25 -8.94 4.86 5.90
N ILE A 26 -9.17 3.72 5.25
CA ILE A 26 -8.51 3.40 3.98
C ILE A 26 -9.08 4.30 2.89
N VAL A 27 -8.19 4.96 2.14
CA VAL A 27 -8.59 5.85 1.05
C VAL A 27 -7.99 5.32 -0.25
N ALA A 28 -8.78 5.35 -1.31
CA ALA A 28 -8.33 4.92 -2.63
C ALA A 28 -8.65 5.99 -3.66
N ARG A 29 -7.82 6.09 -4.70
CA ARG A 29 -8.10 6.94 -5.84
C ARG A 29 -8.74 6.07 -6.91
N ILE A 30 -10.01 6.35 -7.21
CA ILE A 30 -10.77 5.60 -8.20
C ILE A 30 -11.27 6.61 -9.23
N ARG A 31 -10.88 6.42 -10.49
CA ARG A 31 -11.24 7.32 -11.57
C ARG A 31 -10.85 8.77 -11.27
N GLY A 32 -9.68 8.94 -10.65
CA GLY A 32 -9.16 10.27 -10.34
C GLY A 32 -9.71 10.90 -9.08
N GLU A 33 -10.65 10.27 -8.40
CA GLU A 33 -11.25 10.82 -7.18
C GLU A 33 -10.86 10.01 -5.96
N LEU A 34 -10.52 10.70 -4.88
CA LEU A 34 -10.21 10.06 -3.62
C LEU A 34 -11.50 9.68 -2.90
N GLN A 35 -11.59 8.42 -2.49
CA GLN A 35 -12.77 7.89 -1.81
C GLN A 35 -12.36 7.07 -0.61
N THR A 36 -13.13 7.16 0.46
CA THR A 36 -12.93 6.29 1.61
C THR A 36 -13.55 4.94 1.27
N VAL A 37 -12.73 3.88 1.32
CA VAL A 37 -13.17 2.55 0.89
C VAL A 37 -13.08 1.50 1.97
N GLY A 38 -12.68 1.86 3.17
CA GLY A 38 -12.58 0.87 4.23
C GLY A 38 -12.51 1.51 5.61
N ALA A 39 -12.46 0.64 6.61
CA ALA A 39 -12.37 1.04 8.00
C ALA A 39 -10.97 1.56 8.33
N ASN A 40 -10.78 2.00 9.57
CA ASN A 40 -9.49 2.48 10.03
C ASN A 40 -8.43 1.39 9.94
N VAL A 41 -7.23 1.78 9.56
CA VAL A 41 -6.09 0.87 9.43
C VAL A 41 -5.45 0.70 10.80
N PRO A 42 -5.40 -0.52 11.34
CA PRO A 42 -4.69 -0.73 12.61
C PRO A 42 -3.20 -0.42 12.41
N GLY A 43 -2.68 0.50 13.23
CA GLY A 43 -1.29 0.90 13.12
C GLY A 43 -0.31 -0.25 13.28
N ALA A 44 -0.62 -1.19 14.20
CA ALA A 44 0.25 -2.33 14.42
C ALA A 44 0.35 -3.23 13.19
N ILE A 45 -0.75 -3.38 12.46
CA ILE A 45 -0.76 -4.19 11.23
C ILE A 45 0.07 -3.52 10.15
N LEU A 46 -0.09 -2.21 10.00
CA LEU A 46 0.67 -1.48 8.99
C LEU A 46 2.16 -1.49 9.30
N GLU A 47 2.53 -1.38 10.58
CA GLU A 47 3.93 -1.48 10.97
C GLU A 47 4.48 -2.87 10.63
N GLN A 48 3.71 -3.91 10.91
CA GLN A 48 4.13 -5.28 10.60
C GLN A 48 4.35 -5.46 9.11
N VAL A 49 3.44 -4.94 8.30
CA VAL A 49 3.57 -4.99 6.83
C VAL A 49 4.86 -4.30 6.38
N ALA A 50 5.11 -3.10 6.91
CA ALA A 50 6.30 -2.35 6.55
C ALA A 50 7.57 -3.12 6.92
N ARG A 51 7.60 -3.71 8.12
CA ARG A 51 8.76 -4.50 8.55
C ARG A 51 9.00 -5.69 7.62
N GLU A 52 7.93 -6.38 7.24
CA GLU A 52 8.06 -7.56 6.39
C GLU A 52 8.50 -7.19 4.98
N LEU A 53 7.89 -6.17 4.39
CA LEU A 53 8.22 -5.81 3.01
C LEU A 53 9.59 -5.15 2.90
N LEU A 54 9.95 -4.29 3.85
CA LEU A 54 11.24 -3.63 3.81
C LEU A 54 12.39 -4.53 4.23
N GLY A 55 12.12 -5.50 5.12
CA GLY A 55 13.14 -6.45 5.55
C GLY A 55 14.41 -5.76 6.03
N GLU A 56 15.51 -5.97 5.31
CA GLU A 56 16.80 -5.39 5.69
C GLU A 56 16.84 -3.88 5.59
N GLN A 57 15.90 -3.27 4.87
CA GLN A 57 15.81 -1.82 4.75
C GLN A 57 15.11 -1.17 5.93
N TRP A 58 14.53 -1.95 6.83
CA TRP A 58 13.78 -1.42 7.96
C TRP A 58 14.58 -0.44 8.84
N PRO A 59 15.82 -0.77 9.26
CA PRO A 59 16.60 0.17 10.08
C PRO A 59 16.84 1.50 9.36
N GLU A 60 17.12 1.46 8.07
CA GLU A 60 17.33 2.66 7.29
C GLU A 60 16.06 3.49 7.17
N PHE A 61 14.91 2.81 7.02
CA PHE A 61 13.62 3.47 6.99
C PHE A 61 13.36 4.24 8.29
N ILE A 62 13.62 3.61 9.43
CA ILE A 62 13.43 4.26 10.73
C ILE A 62 14.29 5.51 10.83
N GLU A 63 15.52 5.45 10.32
CA GLU A 63 16.43 6.58 10.37
C GLU A 63 16.06 7.69 9.40
N ARG A 64 15.67 7.34 8.18
CA ARG A 64 15.37 8.32 7.13
C ARG A 64 13.94 8.84 7.16
N GLY A 65 13.01 8.05 7.67
CA GLY A 65 11.61 8.44 7.72
C GLY A 65 10.82 8.09 6.47
N SER A 66 11.44 7.54 5.44
CA SER A 66 10.74 7.09 4.24
C SER A 66 11.53 6.02 3.52
N ALA A 67 10.84 5.18 2.75
CA ALA A 67 11.47 4.15 1.94
C ALA A 67 10.53 3.73 0.82
N ASP A 68 11.09 3.44 -0.34
CA ASP A 68 10.35 2.93 -1.48
C ASP A 68 10.55 1.43 -1.61
N HIS A 69 9.51 0.75 -2.06
CA HIS A 69 9.57 -0.70 -2.22
C HIS A 69 8.66 -1.11 -3.38
N SER A 70 9.09 -2.10 -4.15
CA SER A 70 8.28 -2.68 -5.21
C SER A 70 7.94 -4.11 -4.81
N GLU A 71 6.71 -4.51 -5.06
CA GLU A 71 6.24 -5.81 -4.63
C GLU A 71 5.16 -6.31 -5.59
N SER A 72 4.94 -7.63 -5.59
CA SER A 72 3.80 -8.23 -6.28
C SER A 72 2.96 -8.95 -5.24
N ILE A 73 1.70 -8.57 -5.14
CA ILE A 73 0.75 -9.16 -4.20
C ILE A 73 -0.40 -9.71 -5.03
N ALA A 74 -0.67 -11.02 -4.89
CA ALA A 74 -1.77 -11.67 -5.60
C ALA A 74 -1.72 -11.39 -7.11
N GLY A 75 -0.53 -11.34 -7.68
CA GLY A 75 -0.33 -11.08 -9.11
C GLY A 75 -0.42 -9.61 -9.49
N ILE A 76 -0.66 -8.73 -8.54
CA ILE A 76 -0.77 -7.30 -8.78
C ILE A 76 0.56 -6.63 -8.44
N ARG A 77 1.10 -5.88 -9.38
CA ARG A 77 2.36 -5.17 -9.15
C ARG A 77 2.11 -3.86 -8.44
N LEU A 78 2.91 -3.60 -7.42
CA LEU A 78 2.77 -2.41 -6.58
C LEU A 78 4.07 -1.64 -6.50
N ARG A 79 3.94 -0.33 -6.35
CA ARG A 79 5.02 0.51 -5.85
C ARG A 79 4.52 1.12 -4.56
N VAL A 80 5.27 0.91 -3.49
CA VAL A 80 4.86 1.38 -2.16
C VAL A 80 5.88 2.36 -1.65
N ASN A 81 5.42 3.52 -1.22
CA ASN A 81 6.25 4.46 -0.48
C ASN A 81 5.77 4.43 0.96
N PHE A 82 6.63 3.93 1.85
CA PHE A 82 6.36 3.99 3.28
C PHE A 82 6.96 5.25 3.85
N PHE A 83 6.26 5.89 4.78
CA PHE A 83 6.79 7.08 5.44
C PHE A 83 6.22 7.19 6.85
N GLN A 84 6.93 7.93 7.69
CA GLN A 84 6.54 8.11 9.07
C GLN A 84 5.73 9.38 9.21
N THR A 85 4.66 9.31 10.01
CA THR A 85 3.78 10.45 10.29
C THR A 85 3.62 10.57 11.79
N VAL A 86 2.94 11.63 12.22
CA VAL A 86 2.65 11.81 13.65
C VAL A 86 1.77 10.69 14.19
N ARG A 87 1.05 9.96 13.34
CA ARG A 87 0.19 8.85 13.75
C ARG A 87 0.93 7.51 13.75
N GLY A 88 2.09 7.45 13.12
CA GLY A 88 2.84 6.21 12.98
C GLY A 88 3.33 6.05 11.55
N ILE A 89 3.02 4.90 10.94
CA ILE A 89 3.47 4.63 9.59
C ILE A 89 2.33 4.85 8.61
N ALA A 90 2.67 5.37 7.44
CA ALA A 90 1.73 5.51 6.33
C ALA A 90 2.33 4.85 5.10
N ALA A 91 1.48 4.49 4.16
CA ALA A 91 1.90 3.91 2.89
C ALA A 91 1.08 4.51 1.75
N ALA A 92 1.78 5.02 0.75
CA ALA A 92 1.17 5.44 -0.51
C ALA A 92 1.48 4.35 -1.52
N ILE A 93 0.44 3.70 -2.02
CA ILE A 93 0.59 2.52 -2.87
C ILE A 93 0.04 2.84 -4.25
N ARG A 94 0.85 2.62 -5.27
CA ARG A 94 0.40 2.70 -6.66
C ARG A 94 0.20 1.31 -7.19
N LEU A 95 -0.99 1.04 -7.72
CA LEU A 95 -1.32 -0.23 -8.34
C LEU A 95 -0.96 -0.12 -9.81
N LEU A 96 0.03 -0.89 -10.23
CA LEU A 96 0.52 -0.81 -11.59
C LEU A 96 -0.33 -1.67 -12.51
N ALA A 97 -0.39 -1.27 -13.77
CA ALA A 97 -1.11 -2.05 -14.76
C ALA A 97 -0.54 -3.46 -14.84
N PRO A 98 -1.34 -4.45 -15.22
CA PRO A 98 -0.84 -5.79 -15.44
C PRO A 98 0.29 -5.76 -16.48
N SER A 99 1.14 -6.78 -16.47
CA SER A 99 2.22 -6.86 -17.42
C SER A 99 1.63 -6.93 -18.84
N VAL A 100 2.46 -6.59 -19.84
CA VAL A 100 2.04 -6.66 -21.24
C VAL A 100 1.49 -8.04 -21.58
N LYS A 101 2.07 -9.06 -21.00
CA LYS A 101 1.64 -10.42 -21.18
C LYS A 101 0.19 -10.63 -20.76
N ASP A 102 -0.21 -9.98 -19.67
CA ASP A 102 -1.56 -10.13 -19.14
C ASP A 102 -2.58 -9.33 -19.94
N LEU A 103 -2.14 -8.35 -20.69
CA LEU A 103 -3.01 -7.52 -21.49
C LEU A 103 -3.38 -8.16 -22.84
N ARG A 104 -2.66 -9.19 -23.22
CA ARG A 104 -2.97 -9.90 -24.45
C ARG A 104 -3.95 -11.01 -24.19
N VAL A 105 -5.05 -10.90 -24.76
CA VAL A 105 -6.11 -11.91 -24.65
C VAL A 105 -6.45 -12.46 -26.02
#